data_6afc525fa7630dbbbd692d4537f8258b
#
_entry.id   6afc525fa7630dbbbd692d4537f8258b
#
_cell.length_a   1.000
_cell.length_b   1.000
_cell.length_c   1.000
_cell.angle_alpha   90.00
_cell.angle_beta   90.00
_cell.angle_gamma   90.00
#
_symmetry.space_group_name_H-M   'P 1'
#
loop_
_entity.id
_entity.type
_entity.pdbx_description
1 polymer ?
#
loop_
_entity_poly.entity_id
_entity_poly.type
_entity_poly.pdbx_seq_one_letter_code
_entity_poly.pdbx_strand_id
1 'polypeptide(L)'
;MEKIRELLEQSLNIDFIGATLSNPREKEGAKKVKVRPVLKKEQLLFQCEEHRNNQVFHENCASERAVDVLSKYMEQFRQMQLETKQMKYTVLVSKKGKVTIQKKQQTGCVKEVNLSHNRSKRYILEEGIAVPFLQDLGVMTQEGKIVRTKFDKFRQINRFLEFIEDILPQLDKEREVTILDFGCGKSYLTFAMYYYLHELKQMDVRIIGLDLKKEVIRHCNELSERYGYEKLKFLEGNIADYTGVDEVDMVVTLHACDTATDFALAKAVGWNAKVILSVPCCQHELNGQMKSDVLAPILKYGLIKERLAALVTDAMRAEYLEGQGYDAQILEFIDMEHTPKNILIRAVKNGKQKQNGEKLDICEQFLHINPTLKRLLAEKEVE
;
A
#
# COMPACT_ATOMS: atom_id res chain seq x y z
N MET A 1 -37.54 15.42 13.97
CA MET A 1 -36.97 15.68 12.64
C MET A 1 -36.49 17.14 12.51
N GLU A 2 -37.22 18.10 13.09
CA GLU A 2 -36.88 19.54 13.07
C GLU A 2 -35.42 19.83 13.49
N LYS A 3 -34.94 19.28 14.61
CA LYS A 3 -33.56 19.41 15.09
C LYS A 3 -32.49 18.89 14.10
N ILE A 4 -32.84 17.91 13.28
CA ILE A 4 -31.93 17.39 12.25
C ILE A 4 -31.88 18.37 11.08
N ARG A 5 -33.04 18.92 10.68
CA ARG A 5 -33.13 19.92 9.63
C ARG A 5 -32.33 21.19 9.97
N GLU A 6 -32.50 21.71 11.16
CA GLU A 6 -31.72 22.85 11.66
C GLU A 6 -30.21 22.58 11.66
N LEU A 7 -29.78 21.37 12.08
CA LEU A 7 -28.35 20.98 12.02
C LEU A 7 -27.85 20.95 10.58
N LEU A 8 -28.60 20.41 9.62
CA LEU A 8 -28.23 20.35 8.21
C LEU A 8 -28.16 21.76 7.60
N GLU A 9 -29.12 22.63 7.87
CA GLU A 9 -29.14 24.02 7.41
C GLU A 9 -27.93 24.80 7.91
N GLN A 10 -27.49 24.60 9.14
CA GLN A 10 -26.29 25.22 9.71
C GLN A 10 -24.98 24.63 9.18
N SER A 11 -24.97 23.36 8.79
CA SER A 11 -23.75 22.62 8.48
C SER A 11 -23.44 22.51 6.98
N LEU A 12 -24.45 22.59 6.09
CA LEU A 12 -24.26 22.44 4.63
C LEU A 12 -23.77 23.76 3.99
N ASN A 13 -22.54 24.09 4.28
CA ASN A 13 -21.83 25.29 3.80
C ASN A 13 -20.38 24.97 3.42
N ILE A 14 -19.52 25.96 3.21
CA ILE A 14 -18.11 25.82 2.82
C ILE A 14 -17.23 25.09 3.87
N ASP A 15 -17.70 25.01 5.10
CA ASP A 15 -17.01 24.30 6.19
C ASP A 15 -17.43 22.83 6.33
N PHE A 16 -18.40 22.39 5.51
CA PHE A 16 -18.85 21.00 5.51
C PHE A 16 -17.76 20.07 4.95
N ILE A 17 -17.40 19.03 5.69
CA ILE A 17 -16.44 18.02 5.27
C ILE A 17 -17.15 16.81 4.69
N GLY A 18 -18.19 16.33 5.36
CA GLY A 18 -18.91 15.16 4.90
C GLY A 18 -19.97 14.69 5.89
N ALA A 19 -20.90 13.86 5.39
CA ALA A 19 -21.82 13.13 6.24
C ALA A 19 -21.95 11.69 5.78
N THR A 20 -22.27 10.81 6.73
CA THR A 20 -22.56 9.40 6.48
C THR A 20 -23.81 9.00 7.24
N LEU A 21 -24.84 8.57 6.49
CA LEU A 21 -26.04 7.99 7.03
C LEU A 21 -25.92 6.47 7.02
N SER A 22 -26.24 5.83 8.13
CA SER A 22 -26.06 4.39 8.33
C SER A 22 -27.14 3.84 9.28
N ASN A 23 -27.16 2.52 9.49
CA ASN A 23 -28.15 1.84 10.30
C ASN A 23 -29.56 2.03 9.75
N PRO A 24 -29.88 1.45 8.56
CA PRO A 24 -31.19 1.59 7.95
C PRO A 24 -32.27 0.97 8.83
N ARG A 25 -33.52 1.50 8.74
CA ARG A 25 -34.70 0.99 9.48
C ARG A 25 -35.20 -0.31 8.89
N GLU A 26 -35.06 -0.46 7.57
CA GLU A 26 -35.51 -1.63 6.80
C GLU A 26 -34.28 -2.32 6.18
N LYS A 27 -34.38 -3.63 5.97
CA LYS A 27 -33.31 -4.44 5.34
C LYS A 27 -33.26 -4.24 3.82
N GLU A 28 -34.40 -3.89 3.22
CA GLU A 28 -34.52 -3.57 1.80
C GLU A 28 -34.37 -2.05 1.59
N GLY A 29 -33.68 -1.65 0.50
CA GLY A 29 -33.42 -0.24 0.19
C GLY A 29 -31.97 0.18 0.35
N ALA A 30 -31.73 1.46 0.62
CA ALA A 30 -30.40 2.03 0.80
C ALA A 30 -29.74 1.52 2.08
N LYS A 31 -28.55 0.92 1.95
CA LYS A 31 -27.76 0.42 3.09
C LYS A 31 -26.97 1.55 3.76
N LYS A 32 -26.58 2.55 2.98
CA LYS A 32 -25.74 3.67 3.41
C LYS A 32 -25.88 4.83 2.43
N VAL A 33 -25.80 6.05 2.92
CA VAL A 33 -25.67 7.26 2.11
C VAL A 33 -24.46 8.04 2.58
N LYS A 34 -23.56 8.39 1.66
CA LYS A 34 -22.44 9.29 1.91
C LYS A 34 -22.70 10.62 1.23
N VAL A 35 -22.30 11.71 1.90
CA VAL A 35 -22.46 13.06 1.39
C VAL A 35 -21.12 13.78 1.45
N ARG A 36 -20.75 14.45 0.37
CA ARG A 36 -19.54 15.27 0.32
C ARG A 36 -19.79 16.59 -0.42
N PRO A 37 -19.08 17.66 -0.07
CA PRO A 37 -19.12 18.89 -0.85
C PRO A 37 -18.33 18.70 -2.16
N VAL A 38 -18.83 19.29 -3.24
CA VAL A 38 -18.16 19.34 -4.55
C VAL A 38 -18.35 20.72 -5.15
N LEU A 39 -17.29 21.26 -5.78
CA LEU A 39 -17.36 22.52 -6.52
C LEU A 39 -17.55 22.20 -8.00
N LYS A 40 -18.61 22.71 -8.62
CA LYS A 40 -18.89 22.56 -10.05
C LYS A 40 -19.25 23.92 -10.63
N LYS A 41 -18.47 24.40 -11.62
CA LYS A 41 -18.66 25.73 -12.22
C LYS A 41 -18.80 26.82 -11.15
N GLU A 42 -17.88 26.84 -10.18
CA GLU A 42 -17.84 27.78 -9.04
C GLU A 42 -19.03 27.71 -8.08
N GLN A 43 -19.96 26.78 -8.27
CA GLN A 43 -21.08 26.56 -7.37
C GLN A 43 -20.78 25.39 -6.42
N LEU A 44 -20.98 25.63 -5.11
CA LEU A 44 -20.90 24.58 -4.09
C LEU A 44 -22.15 23.69 -4.18
N LEU A 45 -21.94 22.41 -4.43
CA LEU A 45 -22.97 21.38 -4.44
C LEU A 45 -22.63 20.31 -3.41
N PHE A 46 -23.64 19.53 -3.03
CA PHE A 46 -23.49 18.38 -2.15
C PHE A 46 -23.82 17.12 -2.93
N GLN A 47 -22.83 16.26 -3.12
CA GLN A 47 -22.99 14.99 -3.79
C GLN A 47 -23.42 13.94 -2.78
N CYS A 48 -24.60 13.37 -2.99
CA CYS A 48 -25.13 12.23 -2.24
C CYS A 48 -24.82 10.94 -3.00
N GLU A 49 -24.13 10.00 -2.36
CA GLU A 49 -23.82 8.67 -2.86
C GLU A 49 -24.69 7.65 -2.11
N GLU A 50 -25.74 7.18 -2.74
CA GLU A 50 -26.64 6.15 -2.19
C GLU A 50 -26.14 4.75 -2.57
N HIS A 51 -25.83 3.92 -1.57
CA HIS A 51 -25.45 2.52 -1.75
C HIS A 51 -26.66 1.60 -1.58
N ARG A 52 -27.13 0.99 -2.66
CA ARG A 52 -28.29 0.10 -2.70
C ARG A 52 -28.04 -1.06 -3.67
N ASN A 53 -28.33 -2.30 -3.24
CA ASN A 53 -28.22 -3.52 -4.07
C ASN A 53 -26.88 -3.67 -4.84
N ASN A 54 -25.76 -3.43 -4.16
CA ASN A 54 -24.41 -3.43 -4.74
C ASN A 54 -24.18 -2.40 -5.87
N GLN A 55 -25.07 -1.43 -6.00
CA GLN A 55 -24.96 -0.29 -6.90
C GLN A 55 -24.82 1.01 -6.11
N VAL A 56 -24.19 2.01 -6.72
CA VAL A 56 -24.03 3.34 -6.14
C VAL A 56 -24.72 4.36 -7.05
N PHE A 57 -25.66 5.10 -6.50
CA PHE A 57 -26.38 6.15 -7.19
C PHE A 57 -25.86 7.50 -6.71
N HIS A 58 -25.66 8.43 -7.64
CA HIS A 58 -25.12 9.76 -7.35
C HIS A 58 -26.14 10.84 -7.69
N GLU A 59 -26.38 11.74 -6.73
CA GLU A 59 -27.15 12.95 -6.93
C GLU A 59 -26.36 14.17 -6.43
N ASN A 60 -26.32 15.25 -7.23
CA ASN A 60 -25.72 16.51 -6.85
C ASN A 60 -26.79 17.53 -6.55
N CYS A 61 -26.81 18.08 -5.36
CA CYS A 61 -27.82 19.02 -4.89
C CYS A 61 -27.19 20.34 -4.46
N ALA A 62 -27.84 21.47 -4.74
CA ALA A 62 -27.56 22.73 -4.07
C ALA A 62 -27.94 22.63 -2.58
N SER A 63 -27.43 23.55 -1.73
CA SER A 63 -27.55 23.46 -0.27
C SER A 63 -28.99 23.24 0.21
N GLU A 64 -29.93 24.06 -0.25
CA GLU A 64 -31.35 24.00 0.16
C GLU A 64 -31.95 22.62 -0.20
N ARG A 65 -31.74 22.15 -1.42
CA ARG A 65 -32.22 20.83 -1.85
C ARG A 65 -31.52 19.68 -1.13
N ALA A 66 -30.25 19.83 -0.76
CA ALA A 66 -29.53 18.84 0.02
C ALA A 66 -30.08 18.65 1.43
N VAL A 67 -30.56 19.75 2.08
CA VAL A 67 -31.26 19.69 3.36
C VAL A 67 -32.51 18.82 3.23
N ASP A 68 -33.31 19.01 2.19
CA ASP A 68 -34.56 18.25 2.00
C ASP A 68 -34.28 16.77 1.70
N VAL A 69 -33.26 16.50 0.81
CA VAL A 69 -32.87 15.14 0.45
C VAL A 69 -32.35 14.39 1.68
N LEU A 70 -31.44 15.00 2.45
CA LEU A 70 -30.90 14.38 3.65
C LEU A 70 -31.92 14.20 4.77
N SER A 71 -32.85 15.11 4.89
CA SER A 71 -33.96 14.96 5.83
C SER A 71 -34.85 13.75 5.50
N LYS A 72 -35.14 13.53 4.20
CA LYS A 72 -35.87 12.33 3.74
C LYS A 72 -35.06 11.04 3.97
N TYR A 73 -33.76 11.05 3.72
CA TYR A 73 -32.93 9.89 4.05
C TYR A 73 -32.93 9.60 5.55
N MET A 74 -32.94 10.61 6.43
CA MET A 74 -33.00 10.40 7.89
C MET A 74 -34.33 9.78 8.38
N GLU A 75 -35.34 9.75 7.55
CA GLU A 75 -36.55 8.95 7.83
C GLU A 75 -36.30 7.46 7.65
N GLN A 76 -35.37 7.09 6.80
CA GLN A 76 -35.00 5.70 6.50
C GLN A 76 -33.83 5.19 7.34
N PHE A 77 -33.01 6.08 7.92
CA PHE A 77 -31.83 5.75 8.71
C PHE A 77 -32.01 6.12 10.20
N ARG A 78 -31.21 5.44 11.05
CA ARG A 78 -31.23 5.69 12.51
C ARG A 78 -29.98 6.42 12.97
N GLN A 79 -28.97 6.57 12.13
CA GLN A 79 -27.71 7.19 12.49
C GLN A 79 -27.19 8.07 11.36
N MET A 80 -26.69 9.26 11.72
CA MET A 80 -25.91 10.10 10.85
C MET A 80 -24.66 10.58 11.59
N GLN A 81 -23.52 10.46 10.96
CA GLN A 81 -22.30 11.15 11.36
C GLN A 81 -22.08 12.30 10.39
N LEU A 82 -21.91 13.51 10.90
CA LEU A 82 -21.71 14.73 10.13
C LEU A 82 -20.45 15.43 10.65
N GLU A 83 -19.58 15.83 9.74
CA GLU A 83 -18.32 16.50 10.06
C GLU A 83 -18.26 17.86 9.34
N THR A 84 -17.89 18.88 10.10
CA THR A 84 -17.50 20.20 9.62
C THR A 84 -16.04 20.47 10.01
N LYS A 85 -15.42 21.52 9.51
CA LYS A 85 -14.04 21.88 9.90
C LYS A 85 -13.85 22.03 11.42
N GLN A 86 -14.88 22.44 12.14
CA GLN A 86 -14.82 22.73 13.58
C GLN A 86 -15.44 21.64 14.45
N MET A 87 -16.47 20.95 13.97
CA MET A 87 -17.31 20.09 14.78
C MET A 87 -17.60 18.75 14.11
N LYS A 88 -17.71 17.73 14.94
CA LYS A 88 -18.21 16.40 14.58
C LYS A 88 -19.52 16.16 15.32
N TYR A 89 -20.56 15.78 14.57
CA TYR A 89 -21.89 15.48 15.10
C TYR A 89 -22.21 14.01 14.91
N THR A 90 -22.77 13.39 15.95
CA THR A 90 -23.37 12.06 15.87
C THR A 90 -24.86 12.20 16.18
N VAL A 91 -25.67 11.96 15.17
CA VAL A 91 -27.14 11.99 15.28
C VAL A 91 -27.64 10.56 15.39
N LEU A 92 -28.41 10.27 16.42
CA LEU A 92 -29.04 8.99 16.66
C LEU A 92 -30.54 9.16 16.73
N VAL A 93 -31.31 8.31 16.02
CA VAL A 93 -32.78 8.30 16.04
C VAL A 93 -33.25 6.96 16.58
N SER A 94 -33.89 6.97 17.73
CA SER A 94 -34.41 5.77 18.37
C SER A 94 -35.58 5.14 17.57
N LYS A 95 -35.94 3.89 17.89
CA LYS A 95 -37.10 3.23 17.28
C LYS A 95 -38.42 4.06 17.47
N LYS A 96 -38.53 4.80 18.58
CA LYS A 96 -39.67 5.67 18.90
C LYS A 96 -39.56 7.09 18.31
N GLY A 97 -38.58 7.36 17.43
CA GLY A 97 -38.42 8.67 16.79
C GLY A 97 -37.69 9.74 17.62
N LYS A 98 -37.22 9.43 18.84
CA LYS A 98 -36.45 10.38 19.65
C LYS A 98 -35.07 10.64 19.02
N VAL A 99 -34.80 11.93 18.73
CA VAL A 99 -33.52 12.39 18.15
C VAL A 99 -32.56 12.80 19.26
N THR A 100 -31.37 12.29 19.23
CA THR A 100 -30.24 12.67 20.11
C THR A 100 -29.10 13.14 19.24
N ILE A 101 -28.56 14.33 19.51
CA ILE A 101 -27.39 14.90 18.79
C ILE A 101 -26.26 15.07 19.79
N GLN A 102 -25.17 14.37 19.55
CA GLN A 102 -23.92 14.52 20.30
C GLN A 102 -22.96 15.40 19.46
N LYS A 103 -22.29 16.34 20.12
CA LYS A 103 -21.34 17.29 19.51
C LYS A 103 -19.98 17.05 20.10
N LYS A 104 -18.95 17.00 19.24
CA LYS A 104 -17.52 16.92 19.66
C LYS A 104 -16.73 17.94 18.85
N GLN A 105 -15.96 18.77 19.53
CA GLN A 105 -15.06 19.70 18.88
C GLN A 105 -13.93 18.94 18.20
N GLN A 106 -13.57 19.29 16.99
CA GLN A 106 -12.39 18.74 16.32
C GLN A 106 -11.13 19.44 16.85
N THR A 107 -10.28 18.68 17.55
CA THR A 107 -8.97 19.10 17.99
C THR A 107 -7.95 18.45 17.07
N GLY A 108 -7.34 19.20 16.13
CA GLY A 108 -6.33 18.69 15.19
C GLY A 108 -6.24 19.54 13.92
N CYS A 109 -5.24 19.25 13.11
CA CYS A 109 -5.02 19.92 11.82
C CYS A 109 -6.27 19.84 10.94
N VAL A 110 -6.81 20.98 10.52
CA VAL A 110 -8.01 21.06 9.67
C VAL A 110 -7.71 20.33 8.37
N LYS A 111 -8.36 19.21 8.11
CA LYS A 111 -8.26 18.51 6.82
C LYS A 111 -8.79 19.44 5.73
N GLU A 112 -7.93 19.81 4.78
CA GLU A 112 -8.38 20.49 3.57
C GLU A 112 -9.43 19.64 2.87
N VAL A 113 -10.60 20.23 2.62
CA VAL A 113 -11.71 19.54 1.94
C VAL A 113 -11.42 19.59 0.44
N ASN A 114 -11.19 18.44 -0.17
CA ASN A 114 -11.08 18.36 -1.63
C ASN A 114 -12.46 18.55 -2.26
N LEU A 115 -12.72 19.74 -2.78
CA LEU A 115 -13.97 20.14 -3.42
C LEU A 115 -14.05 19.73 -4.90
N SER A 116 -13.02 19.06 -5.47
CA SER A 116 -13.05 18.68 -6.88
C SER A 116 -14.15 17.67 -7.18
N HIS A 117 -14.90 17.88 -8.26
CA HIS A 117 -15.99 17.01 -8.71
C HIS A 117 -15.48 15.61 -9.06
N ASN A 118 -14.33 15.53 -9.74
CA ASN A 118 -13.61 14.29 -9.99
C ASN A 118 -12.54 14.14 -8.92
N ARG A 119 -12.63 13.11 -8.09
CA ARG A 119 -11.52 12.69 -7.24
C ARG A 119 -10.41 12.18 -8.15
N SER A 120 -9.50 13.06 -8.55
CA SER A 120 -8.19 12.60 -9.02
C SER A 120 -7.46 12.02 -7.80
N LYS A 121 -6.97 10.79 -7.92
CA LYS A 121 -6.06 10.22 -6.92
C LYS A 121 -4.86 11.17 -6.85
N ARG A 122 -4.54 11.72 -5.69
CA ARG A 122 -3.32 12.50 -5.51
C ARG A 122 -2.16 11.53 -5.54
N TYR A 123 -1.32 11.65 -6.54
CA TYR A 123 -0.11 10.85 -6.68
C TYR A 123 1.06 11.55 -5.99
N ILE A 124 2.03 10.78 -5.50
CA ILE A 124 3.26 11.29 -4.89
C ILE A 124 4.11 12.01 -5.95
N LEU A 125 4.23 11.40 -7.14
CA LEU A 125 4.78 12.07 -8.31
C LEU A 125 3.61 12.73 -9.06
N GLU A 126 3.61 14.05 -9.13
CA GLU A 126 2.48 14.80 -9.69
C GLU A 126 2.68 15.03 -11.20
N GLU A 127 1.58 15.05 -11.96
CA GLU A 127 1.58 15.50 -13.34
C GLU A 127 1.86 17.00 -13.39
N GLY A 128 2.66 17.44 -14.38
CA GLY A 128 3.07 18.84 -14.54
C GLY A 128 4.44 19.14 -13.94
N ILE A 129 4.99 18.25 -13.12
CA ILE A 129 6.37 18.37 -12.59
C ILE A 129 7.25 17.39 -13.36
N ALA A 130 8.25 17.91 -14.07
CA ALA A 130 9.17 17.08 -14.85
C ALA A 130 10.08 16.24 -13.94
N VAL A 131 10.02 14.92 -14.12
CA VAL A 131 10.84 13.97 -13.38
C VAL A 131 11.76 13.24 -14.35
N PRO A 132 13.11 13.42 -14.26
CA PRO A 132 14.04 12.94 -15.28
C PRO A 132 13.94 11.45 -15.61
N PHE A 133 13.91 10.58 -14.58
CA PHE A 133 13.84 9.14 -14.82
C PHE A 133 12.48 8.70 -15.43
N LEU A 134 11.37 9.43 -15.20
CA LEU A 134 10.08 9.14 -15.84
C LEU A 134 10.08 9.54 -17.32
N GLN A 135 10.84 10.59 -17.67
CA GLN A 135 11.01 11.01 -19.07
C GLN A 135 11.81 9.97 -19.84
N ASP A 136 12.93 9.52 -19.31
CA ASP A 136 13.78 8.48 -19.95
C ASP A 136 13.05 7.13 -20.06
N LEU A 137 12.15 6.82 -19.15
CA LEU A 137 11.25 5.66 -19.25
C LEU A 137 10.13 5.82 -20.30
N GLY A 138 9.96 7.02 -20.87
CA GLY A 138 8.84 7.35 -21.75
C GLY A 138 7.48 7.31 -21.05
N VAL A 139 7.47 7.46 -19.72
CA VAL A 139 6.25 7.54 -18.91
C VAL A 139 5.74 8.96 -18.83
N MET A 140 6.64 9.93 -18.94
CA MET A 140 6.36 11.36 -18.84
C MET A 140 6.97 12.09 -20.04
N THR A 141 6.29 13.13 -20.54
CA THR A 141 6.84 14.02 -21.57
C THR A 141 7.80 15.04 -20.96
N GLN A 142 8.53 15.79 -21.79
CA GLN A 142 9.42 16.84 -21.29
C GLN A 142 8.66 17.97 -20.56
N GLU A 143 7.39 18.19 -20.91
CA GLU A 143 6.52 19.18 -20.24
C GLU A 143 5.85 18.62 -18.97
N GLY A 144 6.24 17.44 -18.51
CA GLY A 144 5.71 16.83 -17.28
C GLY A 144 4.34 16.12 -17.44
N LYS A 145 3.82 15.93 -18.66
CA LYS A 145 2.54 15.26 -18.90
C LYS A 145 2.72 13.74 -18.91
N ILE A 146 1.76 13.01 -18.36
CA ILE A 146 1.81 11.55 -18.35
C ILE A 146 1.37 10.99 -19.71
N VAL A 147 2.18 10.09 -20.26
CA VAL A 147 1.88 9.38 -21.51
C VAL A 147 0.78 8.36 -21.27
N ARG A 148 -0.38 8.53 -21.91
CA ARG A 148 -1.60 7.73 -21.69
C ARG A 148 -1.37 6.22 -21.74
N THR A 149 -0.59 5.73 -22.70
CA THR A 149 -0.25 4.30 -22.84
C THR A 149 0.67 3.76 -21.75
N LYS A 150 1.25 4.62 -20.94
CA LYS A 150 2.15 4.31 -19.83
C LYS A 150 1.55 4.66 -18.46
N PHE A 151 0.26 5.01 -18.42
CA PHE A 151 -0.41 5.43 -17.20
C PHE A 151 -0.40 4.34 -16.10
N ASP A 152 -0.52 3.07 -16.48
CA ASP A 152 -0.45 1.96 -15.52
C ASP A 152 0.94 1.84 -14.88
N LYS A 153 2.00 2.08 -15.67
CA LYS A 153 3.36 2.11 -15.12
C LYS A 153 3.56 3.29 -14.15
N PHE A 154 3.00 4.45 -14.48
CA PHE A 154 2.98 5.60 -13.58
C PHE A 154 2.24 5.28 -12.26
N ARG A 155 1.08 4.64 -12.34
CA ARG A 155 0.32 4.17 -11.15
C ARG A 155 1.14 3.19 -10.32
N GLN A 156 1.80 2.22 -10.93
CA GLN A 156 2.65 1.24 -10.26
C GLN A 156 3.79 1.91 -9.50
N ILE A 157 4.49 2.87 -10.11
CA ILE A 157 5.57 3.63 -9.47
C ILE A 157 5.02 4.38 -8.26
N ASN A 158 3.91 5.12 -8.41
CA ASN A 158 3.31 5.85 -7.30
C ASN A 158 2.83 4.92 -6.19
N ARG A 159 2.28 3.73 -6.53
CA ARG A 159 1.88 2.74 -5.54
C ARG A 159 3.07 2.23 -4.72
N PHE A 160 4.20 1.99 -5.38
CA PHE A 160 5.43 1.64 -4.69
C PHE A 160 5.89 2.74 -3.73
N LEU A 161 5.83 4.00 -4.17
CA LEU A 161 6.18 5.14 -3.31
C LEU A 161 5.23 5.32 -2.13
N GLU A 162 3.94 4.96 -2.25
CA GLU A 162 3.01 4.92 -1.11
C GLU A 162 3.51 3.94 -0.03
N PHE A 163 4.04 2.77 -0.41
CA PHE A 163 4.63 1.82 0.55
C PHE A 163 5.92 2.36 1.20
N ILE A 164 6.74 3.08 0.43
CA ILE A 164 7.91 3.77 0.98
C ILE A 164 7.48 4.88 1.96
N GLU A 165 6.42 5.65 1.64
CA GLU A 165 5.90 6.69 2.54
C GLU A 165 5.39 6.11 3.86
N ASP A 166 4.72 4.96 3.83
CA ASP A 166 4.21 4.28 5.03
C ASP A 166 5.32 3.88 6.01
N ILE A 167 6.52 3.56 5.50
CA ILE A 167 7.66 3.11 6.33
C ILE A 167 8.65 4.22 6.70
N LEU A 168 8.46 5.44 6.21
CA LEU A 168 9.35 6.56 6.54
C LEU A 168 9.56 6.79 8.05
N PRO A 169 8.54 6.61 8.93
CA PRO A 169 8.73 6.75 10.37
C PRO A 169 9.71 5.74 10.99
N GLN A 170 10.05 4.67 10.26
CA GLN A 170 10.97 3.62 10.70
C GLN A 170 12.42 3.91 10.31
N LEU A 171 12.63 4.86 9.40
CA LEU A 171 13.95 5.26 8.94
C LEU A 171 14.47 6.46 9.75
N ASP A 172 15.76 6.42 10.07
CA ASP A 172 16.41 7.50 10.81
C ASP A 172 16.65 8.69 9.86
N LYS A 173 16.20 9.88 10.25
CA LYS A 173 16.35 11.11 9.46
C LYS A 173 17.58 11.92 9.85
N GLU A 174 18.21 11.56 10.95
CA GLU A 174 19.35 12.30 11.50
C GLU A 174 20.70 11.82 10.96
N ARG A 175 20.72 10.70 10.23
CA ARG A 175 21.91 10.10 9.65
C ARG A 175 21.66 9.56 8.24
N GLU A 176 22.75 9.21 7.55
CA GLU A 176 22.66 8.51 6.26
C GLU A 176 21.92 7.18 6.42
N VAL A 177 20.89 6.97 5.59
CA VAL A 177 20.11 5.73 5.50
C VAL A 177 20.67 4.87 4.38
N THR A 178 21.12 3.66 4.69
CA THR A 178 21.61 2.70 3.70
C THR A 178 20.51 1.75 3.26
N ILE A 179 20.27 1.69 1.94
CA ILE A 179 19.23 0.86 1.33
C ILE A 179 19.87 -0.07 0.29
N LEU A 180 19.52 -1.35 0.31
CA LEU A 180 19.89 -2.31 -0.73
C LEU A 180 18.65 -2.72 -1.53
N ASP A 181 18.78 -2.71 -2.86
CA ASP A 181 17.76 -3.19 -3.79
C ASP A 181 18.32 -4.38 -4.59
N PHE A 182 17.83 -5.57 -4.27
CA PHE A 182 18.27 -6.82 -4.89
C PHE A 182 17.41 -7.19 -6.10
N GLY A 183 18.07 -7.53 -7.21
CA GLY A 183 17.41 -7.83 -8.47
C GLY A 183 16.79 -6.57 -9.07
N CYS A 184 17.51 -5.43 -8.97
CA CYS A 184 16.99 -4.13 -9.36
C CYS A 184 16.59 -4.04 -10.85
N GLY A 185 17.10 -4.91 -11.72
CA GLY A 185 16.76 -4.97 -13.14
C GLY A 185 16.97 -3.62 -13.83
N LYS A 186 15.94 -3.11 -14.55
CA LYS A 186 15.98 -1.77 -15.18
C LYS A 186 15.86 -0.63 -14.17
N SER A 187 15.78 -0.92 -12.90
CA SER A 187 15.92 -0.02 -11.74
C SER A 187 14.96 1.19 -11.67
N TYR A 188 13.88 1.20 -12.45
CA TYR A 188 12.98 2.36 -12.43
C TYR A 188 12.32 2.60 -11.06
N LEU A 189 12.10 1.55 -10.26
CA LEU A 189 11.59 1.69 -8.88
C LEU A 189 12.70 2.14 -7.93
N THR A 190 13.95 1.72 -8.17
CA THR A 190 15.13 2.19 -7.43
C THR A 190 15.37 3.68 -7.66
N PHE A 191 15.29 4.14 -8.92
CA PHE A 191 15.33 5.58 -9.25
C PHE A 191 14.17 6.36 -8.61
N ALA A 192 12.96 5.80 -8.64
CA ALA A 192 11.80 6.42 -8.01
C ALA A 192 11.98 6.56 -6.49
N MET A 193 12.52 5.52 -5.84
CA MET A 193 12.81 5.51 -4.41
C MET A 193 13.87 6.56 -4.05
N TYR A 194 14.98 6.61 -4.81
CA TYR A 194 16.03 7.63 -4.59
C TYR A 194 15.47 9.04 -4.76
N TYR A 195 14.78 9.31 -5.88
CA TYR A 195 14.15 10.61 -6.12
C TYR A 195 13.19 11.01 -5.00
N TYR A 196 12.37 10.08 -4.54
CA TYR A 196 11.41 10.35 -3.47
C TYR A 196 12.10 10.66 -2.14
N LEU A 197 13.04 9.82 -1.73
CA LEU A 197 13.71 9.98 -0.43
C LEU A 197 14.69 11.15 -0.44
N HIS A 198 15.50 11.28 -1.48
CA HIS A 198 16.52 12.33 -1.57
C HIS A 198 15.93 13.67 -2.01
N GLU A 199 15.24 13.72 -3.18
CA GLU A 199 14.79 14.98 -3.75
C GLU A 199 13.52 15.53 -3.05
N LEU A 200 12.51 14.66 -2.81
CA LEU A 200 11.25 15.13 -2.25
C LEU A 200 11.23 15.18 -0.72
N LYS A 201 11.89 14.24 -0.05
CA LYS A 201 11.92 14.18 1.42
C LYS A 201 13.20 14.75 2.03
N GLN A 202 14.18 15.15 1.22
CA GLN A 202 15.45 15.74 1.64
C GLN A 202 16.21 14.89 2.68
N MET A 203 16.13 13.57 2.51
CA MET A 203 16.83 12.64 3.38
C MET A 203 18.24 12.34 2.86
N ASP A 204 19.18 12.16 3.75
CA ASP A 204 20.49 11.64 3.40
C ASP A 204 20.38 10.12 3.20
N VAL A 205 20.40 9.67 1.93
CA VAL A 205 20.21 8.27 1.59
C VAL A 205 21.30 7.78 0.65
N ARG A 206 21.82 6.58 0.90
CA ARG A 206 22.68 5.82 0.02
C ARG A 206 21.94 4.58 -0.44
N ILE A 207 21.75 4.44 -1.74
CA ILE A 207 21.07 3.27 -2.32
C ILE A 207 22.04 2.49 -3.18
N ILE A 208 22.10 1.18 -2.97
CA ILE A 208 22.92 0.25 -3.75
C ILE A 208 21.98 -0.75 -4.42
N GLY A 209 21.87 -0.69 -5.74
CA GLY A 209 21.16 -1.66 -6.55
C GLY A 209 22.10 -2.79 -6.96
N LEU A 210 21.67 -4.05 -6.84
CA LEU A 210 22.44 -5.22 -7.31
C LEU A 210 21.65 -6.00 -8.37
N ASP A 211 22.36 -6.36 -9.44
CA ASP A 211 21.84 -7.26 -10.48
C ASP A 211 22.99 -8.08 -11.09
N LEU A 212 22.66 -9.21 -11.70
CA LEU A 212 23.64 -10.09 -12.37
C LEU A 212 24.02 -9.61 -13.78
N LYS A 213 23.22 -8.70 -14.37
CA LYS A 213 23.35 -8.28 -15.76
C LYS A 213 24.23 -7.04 -15.88
N LYS A 214 25.49 -7.25 -16.25
CA LYS A 214 26.49 -6.19 -16.38
C LYS A 214 26.07 -5.00 -17.26
N GLU A 215 25.41 -5.25 -18.40
CA GLU A 215 24.94 -4.18 -19.28
C GLU A 215 23.86 -3.31 -18.63
N VAL A 216 22.97 -3.94 -17.85
CA VAL A 216 21.93 -3.23 -17.10
C VAL A 216 22.58 -2.34 -16.04
N ILE A 217 23.51 -2.87 -15.28
CA ILE A 217 24.26 -2.14 -14.25
C ILE A 217 24.99 -0.93 -14.82
N ARG A 218 25.72 -1.13 -15.95
CA ARG A 218 26.41 -0.03 -16.63
C ARG A 218 25.42 1.08 -17.01
N HIS A 219 24.33 0.71 -17.66
CA HIS A 219 23.30 1.66 -18.09
C HIS A 219 22.68 2.41 -16.90
N CYS A 220 22.39 1.71 -15.80
CA CYS A 220 21.82 2.34 -14.59
C CYS A 220 22.81 3.34 -13.95
N ASN A 221 24.12 3.02 -13.91
CA ASN A 221 25.12 3.97 -13.41
C ASN A 221 25.24 5.20 -14.32
N GLU A 222 25.24 5.03 -15.65
CA GLU A 222 25.23 6.15 -16.61
C GLU A 222 24.01 7.08 -16.38
N LEU A 223 22.84 6.51 -16.11
CA LEU A 223 21.63 7.28 -15.77
C LEU A 223 21.77 8.00 -14.41
N SER A 224 22.28 7.30 -13.40
CA SER A 224 22.52 7.87 -12.07
C SER A 224 23.45 9.09 -12.14
N GLU A 225 24.56 8.99 -12.86
CA GLU A 225 25.49 10.10 -13.08
C GLU A 225 24.83 11.27 -13.83
N ARG A 226 24.06 10.98 -14.90
CA ARG A 226 23.34 12.00 -15.67
C ARG A 226 22.31 12.77 -14.84
N TYR A 227 21.67 12.10 -13.86
CA TYR A 227 20.70 12.77 -12.96
C TYR A 227 21.38 13.45 -11.76
N GLY A 228 22.68 13.30 -11.58
CA GLY A 228 23.41 13.81 -10.42
C GLY A 228 23.13 13.06 -9.11
N TYR A 229 22.73 11.78 -9.20
CA TYR A 229 22.42 10.95 -8.04
C TYR A 229 23.70 10.29 -7.48
N GLU A 230 24.52 11.07 -6.81
CA GLU A 230 25.88 10.66 -6.38
C GLU A 230 25.87 9.45 -5.44
N LYS A 231 24.85 9.33 -4.57
CA LYS A 231 24.69 8.25 -3.58
C LYS A 231 23.82 7.09 -4.07
N LEU A 232 23.44 7.06 -5.36
CA LEU A 232 22.77 5.93 -6.00
C LEU A 232 23.80 5.18 -6.86
N LYS A 233 24.14 3.97 -6.46
CA LYS A 233 25.14 3.12 -7.14
C LYS A 233 24.55 1.78 -7.52
N PHE A 234 24.99 1.24 -8.65
CA PHE A 234 24.59 -0.07 -9.11
C PHE A 234 25.82 -0.96 -9.26
N LEU A 235 25.75 -2.17 -8.70
CA LEU A 235 26.86 -3.12 -8.66
C LEU A 235 26.43 -4.44 -9.29
N GLU A 236 27.36 -5.04 -10.05
CA GLU A 236 27.21 -6.41 -10.55
C GLU A 236 27.49 -7.39 -9.41
N GLY A 237 26.57 -8.28 -9.10
CA GLY A 237 26.78 -9.27 -8.04
C GLY A 237 25.59 -10.14 -7.76
N ASN A 238 25.89 -11.29 -7.15
CA ASN A 238 24.87 -12.20 -6.62
C ASN A 238 24.52 -11.79 -5.19
N ILE A 239 23.24 -11.86 -4.86
CA ILE A 239 22.70 -11.58 -3.51
C ILE A 239 23.42 -12.43 -2.45
N ALA A 240 23.62 -13.72 -2.72
CA ALA A 240 24.20 -14.65 -1.75
C ALA A 240 25.63 -14.25 -1.32
N ASP A 241 26.41 -13.71 -2.25
CA ASP A 241 27.84 -13.45 -2.07
C ASP A 241 28.15 -12.01 -1.66
N TYR A 242 27.14 -11.11 -1.66
CA TYR A 242 27.35 -9.70 -1.35
C TYR A 242 27.69 -9.47 0.13
N THR A 243 28.83 -8.82 0.39
CA THR A 243 29.36 -8.50 1.73
C THR A 243 29.80 -7.04 1.86
N GLY A 244 29.41 -6.17 0.93
CA GLY A 244 29.93 -4.80 0.82
C GLY A 244 29.37 -3.80 1.87
N VAL A 245 28.55 -4.27 2.84
CA VAL A 245 27.99 -3.45 3.92
C VAL A 245 27.88 -4.28 5.20
N ASP A 246 28.06 -3.62 6.36
CA ASP A 246 27.92 -4.25 7.68
C ASP A 246 26.52 -4.05 8.24
N GLU A 247 25.90 -2.90 7.99
CA GLU A 247 24.56 -2.56 8.43
C GLU A 247 23.71 -1.98 7.29
N VAL A 248 22.44 -2.32 7.27
CA VAL A 248 21.47 -1.88 6.28
C VAL A 248 20.18 -1.45 6.98
N ASP A 249 19.67 -0.27 6.66
CA ASP A 249 18.39 0.19 7.24
C ASP A 249 17.20 -0.42 6.54
N MET A 250 17.27 -0.56 5.21
CA MET A 250 16.17 -1.13 4.43
C MET A 250 16.68 -2.04 3.32
N VAL A 251 16.04 -3.19 3.17
CA VAL A 251 16.24 -4.09 2.02
C VAL A 251 14.98 -4.10 1.18
N VAL A 252 15.17 -3.89 -0.12
CA VAL A 252 14.13 -3.98 -1.14
C VAL A 252 14.48 -5.12 -2.09
N THR A 253 13.50 -5.95 -2.44
CA THR A 253 13.66 -7.00 -3.45
C THR A 253 12.36 -7.17 -4.22
N LEU A 254 12.32 -6.60 -5.43
CA LEU A 254 11.10 -6.54 -6.23
C LEU A 254 11.08 -7.58 -7.36
N HIS A 255 12.24 -8.12 -7.74
CA HIS A 255 12.38 -9.03 -8.86
C HIS A 255 13.39 -10.17 -8.62
N ALA A 256 13.73 -10.48 -7.37
CA ALA A 256 14.48 -11.68 -7.06
C ALA A 256 13.56 -12.90 -7.21
N CYS A 257 13.94 -13.80 -8.12
CA CYS A 257 13.11 -14.97 -8.44
C CYS A 257 13.39 -16.13 -7.49
N ASP A 258 12.32 -16.82 -7.08
CA ASP A 258 12.35 -18.09 -6.34
C ASP A 258 13.20 -18.00 -5.06
N THR A 259 14.19 -18.88 -4.90
CA THR A 259 15.06 -18.92 -3.72
C THR A 259 15.99 -17.69 -3.60
N ALA A 260 16.23 -16.92 -4.67
CA ALA A 260 16.96 -15.66 -4.56
C ALA A 260 16.27 -14.66 -3.61
N THR A 261 14.92 -14.69 -3.53
CA THR A 261 14.16 -13.95 -2.52
C THR A 261 14.56 -14.40 -1.11
N ASP A 262 14.72 -15.71 -0.88
CA ASP A 262 15.04 -16.26 0.44
C ASP A 262 16.45 -15.85 0.89
N PHE A 263 17.43 -15.83 -0.03
CA PHE A 263 18.76 -15.29 0.26
C PHE A 263 18.69 -13.79 0.60
N ALA A 264 17.89 -12.99 -0.12
CA ALA A 264 17.72 -11.57 0.18
C ALA A 264 17.13 -11.34 1.58
N LEU A 265 16.10 -12.10 1.93
CA LEU A 265 15.45 -12.02 3.25
C LEU A 265 16.39 -12.46 4.37
N ALA A 266 17.13 -13.57 4.18
CA ALA A 266 18.11 -14.03 5.16
C ALA A 266 19.25 -13.01 5.35
N LYS A 267 19.77 -12.42 4.27
CA LYS A 267 20.76 -11.33 4.36
C LYS A 267 20.20 -10.12 5.10
N ALA A 268 18.95 -9.69 4.78
CA ALA A 268 18.30 -8.57 5.45
C ALA A 268 18.20 -8.79 6.96
N VAL A 269 17.83 -10.00 7.40
CA VAL A 269 17.81 -10.38 8.81
C VAL A 269 19.23 -10.31 9.41
N GLY A 270 20.25 -10.84 8.70
CA GLY A 270 21.62 -10.82 9.17
C GLY A 270 22.24 -9.42 9.30
N TRP A 271 21.86 -8.48 8.43
CA TRP A 271 22.24 -7.05 8.54
C TRP A 271 21.39 -6.27 9.52
N ASN A 272 20.48 -6.92 10.22
CA ASN A 272 19.60 -6.27 11.17
C ASN A 272 18.74 -5.15 10.56
N ALA A 273 18.33 -5.31 9.28
CA ALA A 273 17.57 -4.31 8.55
C ALA A 273 16.30 -3.91 9.32
N LYS A 274 16.03 -2.61 9.41
CA LYS A 274 14.82 -2.10 10.09
C LYS A 274 13.57 -2.37 9.29
N VAL A 275 13.68 -2.34 7.95
CA VAL A 275 12.56 -2.53 7.02
C VAL A 275 12.96 -3.50 5.90
N ILE A 276 12.05 -4.40 5.56
CA ILE A 276 12.16 -5.29 4.41
C ILE A 276 10.90 -5.13 3.55
N LEU A 277 11.09 -4.83 2.26
CA LEU A 277 10.02 -4.80 1.26
C LEU A 277 10.33 -5.83 0.18
N SER A 278 9.55 -6.89 0.08
CA SER A 278 9.77 -7.98 -0.88
C SER A 278 8.55 -8.21 -1.74
N VAL A 279 8.71 -8.25 -3.06
CA VAL A 279 7.68 -8.63 -4.03
C VAL A 279 8.11 -9.88 -4.76
N PRO A 280 7.81 -11.07 -4.21
CA PRO A 280 8.18 -12.35 -4.82
C PRO A 280 7.42 -12.57 -6.12
N CYS A 281 8.13 -12.89 -7.19
CA CYS A 281 7.52 -13.13 -8.51
C CYS A 281 7.44 -14.60 -8.92
N CYS A 282 8.24 -15.47 -8.31
CA CYS A 282 8.33 -16.90 -8.61
C CYS A 282 8.48 -17.70 -7.32
N GLN A 283 7.85 -18.89 -7.24
CA GLN A 283 7.86 -19.77 -6.07
C GLN A 283 7.91 -21.23 -6.55
N HIS A 284 8.97 -21.58 -7.31
CA HIS A 284 9.10 -22.92 -7.91
C HIS A 284 9.55 -23.97 -6.90
N GLU A 285 10.35 -23.59 -5.90
CA GLU A 285 10.88 -24.49 -4.89
C GLU A 285 9.77 -25.30 -4.23
N LEU A 286 8.81 -24.63 -3.58
CA LEU A 286 7.74 -25.31 -2.87
C LEU A 286 6.75 -26.03 -3.80
N ASN A 287 6.55 -25.51 -5.01
CA ASN A 287 5.74 -26.22 -6.01
C ASN A 287 6.35 -27.59 -6.38
N GLY A 288 7.68 -27.67 -6.46
CA GLY A 288 8.38 -28.94 -6.66
C GLY A 288 8.24 -29.91 -5.49
N GLN A 289 8.36 -29.41 -4.27
CA GLN A 289 8.39 -30.20 -3.04
C GLN A 289 6.99 -30.64 -2.58
N MET A 290 5.99 -29.75 -2.63
CA MET A 290 4.68 -29.87 -1.96
C MET A 290 3.97 -31.19 -2.31
N LYS A 291 3.66 -31.97 -1.28
CA LYS A 291 2.87 -33.20 -1.30
C LYS A 291 2.00 -33.23 -0.04
N SER A 292 0.87 -33.89 -0.10
CA SER A 292 0.03 -34.18 1.06
C SER A 292 -1.03 -35.17 0.66
N ASP A 293 -1.17 -36.25 1.39
CA ASP A 293 -2.19 -37.29 1.12
C ASP A 293 -3.60 -36.70 1.27
N VAL A 294 -3.80 -35.84 2.28
CA VAL A 294 -5.09 -35.19 2.54
C VAL A 294 -5.45 -34.23 1.42
N LEU A 295 -4.47 -33.49 0.87
CA LEU A 295 -4.67 -32.52 -0.21
C LEU A 295 -4.48 -33.12 -1.61
N ALA A 296 -4.16 -34.40 -1.74
CA ALA A 296 -3.93 -35.07 -3.03
C ALA A 296 -5.03 -34.80 -4.07
N PRO A 297 -6.36 -34.84 -3.70
CA PRO A 297 -7.43 -34.54 -4.65
C PRO A 297 -7.41 -33.14 -5.21
N ILE A 298 -6.78 -32.16 -4.51
CA ILE A 298 -6.62 -30.77 -4.91
C ILE A 298 -5.30 -30.59 -5.67
N LEU A 299 -4.19 -31.13 -5.12
CA LEU A 299 -2.84 -30.98 -5.66
C LEU A 299 -2.61 -31.69 -7.00
N LYS A 300 -3.50 -32.62 -7.39
CA LYS A 300 -3.46 -33.25 -8.72
C LYS A 300 -3.64 -32.26 -9.88
N TYR A 301 -4.26 -31.11 -9.63
CA TYR A 301 -4.44 -30.06 -10.63
C TYR A 301 -3.24 -29.12 -10.59
N GLY A 302 -2.34 -29.21 -11.58
CA GLY A 302 -1.07 -28.48 -11.60
C GLY A 302 -1.20 -26.97 -11.40
N LEU A 303 -2.20 -26.33 -12.02
CA LEU A 303 -2.47 -24.89 -11.83
C LEU A 303 -2.85 -24.56 -10.37
N ILE A 304 -3.63 -25.42 -9.73
CA ILE A 304 -4.03 -25.21 -8.33
C ILE A 304 -2.83 -25.43 -7.41
N LYS A 305 -2.04 -26.49 -7.66
CA LYS A 305 -0.80 -26.75 -6.92
C LYS A 305 0.17 -25.59 -6.99
N GLU A 306 0.42 -25.02 -8.20
CA GLU A 306 1.30 -23.86 -8.40
C GLU A 306 0.83 -22.64 -7.59
N ARG A 307 -0.45 -22.31 -7.69
CA ARG A 307 -1.02 -21.16 -6.96
C ARG A 307 -0.98 -21.34 -5.44
N LEU A 308 -1.33 -22.54 -4.97
CA LEU A 308 -1.28 -22.85 -3.54
C LEU A 308 0.16 -22.80 -3.02
N ALA A 309 1.11 -23.40 -3.75
CA ALA A 309 2.52 -23.35 -3.40
C ALA A 309 3.06 -21.92 -3.33
N ALA A 310 2.67 -21.04 -4.28
CA ALA A 310 3.07 -19.65 -4.27
C ALA A 310 2.57 -18.94 -3.02
N LEU A 311 1.29 -19.07 -2.68
CA LEU A 311 0.69 -18.43 -1.50
C LEU A 311 1.28 -18.97 -0.19
N VAL A 312 1.51 -20.29 -0.12
CA VAL A 312 2.16 -20.93 1.04
C VAL A 312 3.59 -20.43 1.20
N THR A 313 4.36 -20.35 0.11
CA THR A 313 5.75 -19.83 0.17
C THR A 313 5.78 -18.43 0.77
N ASP A 314 4.94 -17.53 0.29
CA ASP A 314 4.96 -16.13 0.74
C ASP A 314 4.44 -15.99 2.17
N ALA A 315 3.45 -16.80 2.57
CA ALA A 315 2.99 -16.85 3.95
C ALA A 315 4.08 -17.39 4.90
N MET A 316 4.80 -18.45 4.51
CA MET A 316 5.90 -19.01 5.32
C MET A 316 7.05 -17.99 5.45
N ARG A 317 7.39 -17.24 4.40
CA ARG A 317 8.37 -16.15 4.45
C ARG A 317 8.00 -15.10 5.50
N ALA A 318 6.74 -14.65 5.49
CA ALA A 318 6.26 -13.69 6.47
C ALA A 318 6.35 -14.24 7.91
N GLU A 319 5.91 -15.47 8.15
CA GLU A 319 5.95 -16.12 9.47
C GLU A 319 7.39 -16.34 9.95
N TYR A 320 8.34 -16.71 9.09
CA TYR A 320 9.76 -16.81 9.48
C TYR A 320 10.34 -15.45 9.86
N LEU A 321 9.99 -14.37 9.15
CA LEU A 321 10.41 -13.02 9.53
C LEU A 321 9.83 -12.60 10.89
N GLU A 322 8.57 -12.97 11.19
CA GLU A 322 7.99 -12.74 12.52
C GLU A 322 8.75 -13.51 13.62
N GLY A 323 9.22 -14.72 13.34
CA GLY A 323 10.10 -15.47 14.23
C GLY A 323 11.45 -14.77 14.48
N GLN A 324 11.92 -13.95 13.53
CA GLN A 324 13.16 -13.16 13.63
C GLN A 324 12.94 -11.73 14.20
N GLY A 325 11.77 -11.44 14.78
CA GLY A 325 11.48 -10.17 15.46
C GLY A 325 11.03 -9.05 14.55
N TYR A 326 10.37 -9.39 13.45
CA TYR A 326 9.69 -8.44 12.57
C TYR A 326 8.17 -8.49 12.76
N ASP A 327 7.50 -7.37 12.48
CA ASP A 327 6.06 -7.31 12.25
C ASP A 327 5.83 -7.39 10.74
N ALA A 328 5.35 -8.55 10.26
CA ALA A 328 5.20 -8.83 8.85
C ALA A 328 3.74 -8.69 8.39
N GLN A 329 3.56 -8.04 7.25
CA GLN A 329 2.27 -7.85 6.60
C GLN A 329 2.33 -8.30 5.15
N ILE A 330 1.30 -9.02 4.72
CA ILE A 330 1.11 -9.39 3.31
C ILE A 330 0.10 -8.42 2.70
N LEU A 331 0.53 -7.65 1.70
CA LEU A 331 -0.22 -6.56 1.10
C LEU A 331 -0.36 -6.79 -0.41
N GLU A 332 -1.37 -6.20 -1.03
CA GLU A 332 -1.50 -6.15 -2.48
C GLU A 332 -0.62 -5.03 -3.05
N PHE A 333 0.36 -5.39 -3.90
CA PHE A 333 1.31 -4.46 -4.49
C PHE A 333 0.70 -3.68 -5.66
N ILE A 334 0.10 -4.41 -6.62
CA ILE A 334 -0.59 -3.86 -7.78
C ILE A 334 -1.90 -4.61 -8.00
N ASP A 335 -2.82 -4.01 -8.76
CA ASP A 335 -4.13 -4.61 -9.02
C ASP A 335 -3.98 -5.98 -9.71
N MET A 336 -4.77 -6.97 -9.30
CA MET A 336 -4.77 -8.34 -9.85
C MET A 336 -5.06 -8.38 -11.37
N GLU A 337 -5.67 -7.33 -11.92
CA GLU A 337 -5.91 -7.20 -13.37
C GLU A 337 -4.61 -7.22 -14.19
N HIS A 338 -3.48 -6.82 -13.58
CA HIS A 338 -2.18 -6.76 -14.26
C HIS A 338 -1.35 -8.04 -14.07
N THR A 339 -1.42 -8.68 -12.91
CA THR A 339 -0.74 -9.95 -12.62
C THR A 339 -1.32 -10.62 -11.38
N PRO A 340 -1.46 -11.96 -11.38
CA PRO A 340 -1.81 -12.71 -10.18
C PRO A 340 -0.68 -12.76 -9.14
N LYS A 341 0.55 -12.36 -9.52
CA LYS A 341 1.75 -12.33 -8.66
C LYS A 341 1.95 -10.90 -8.16
N ASN A 342 1.08 -10.47 -7.25
CA ASN A 342 0.95 -9.09 -6.80
C ASN A 342 1.12 -8.91 -5.29
N ILE A 343 1.75 -9.86 -4.62
CA ILE A 343 1.99 -9.82 -3.18
C ILE A 343 3.23 -8.98 -2.87
N LEU A 344 3.09 -8.08 -1.89
CA LEU A 344 4.19 -7.42 -1.18
C LEU A 344 4.25 -7.94 0.24
N ILE A 345 5.39 -8.48 0.65
CA ILE A 345 5.74 -8.75 2.04
C ILE A 345 6.43 -7.49 2.58
N ARG A 346 5.79 -6.81 3.53
CA ARG A 346 6.36 -5.69 4.28
C ARG A 346 6.67 -6.16 5.68
N ALA A 347 7.93 -6.15 6.09
CA ALA A 347 8.35 -6.52 7.42
C ALA A 347 9.10 -5.35 8.08
N VAL A 348 8.68 -4.98 9.29
CA VAL A 348 9.26 -3.91 10.08
C VAL A 348 9.79 -4.48 11.38
N LYS A 349 11.07 -4.23 11.69
CA LYS A 349 11.69 -4.77 12.88
C LYS A 349 11.11 -4.14 14.14
N ASN A 350 10.59 -4.98 15.05
CA ASN A 350 10.04 -4.56 16.33
C ASN A 350 10.73 -5.25 17.55
N GLY A 351 11.66 -6.18 17.27
CA GLY A 351 12.42 -6.92 18.27
C GLY A 351 11.63 -8.00 19.02
N LYS A 352 10.34 -8.20 18.71
CA LYS A 352 9.48 -9.19 19.39
C LYS A 352 9.42 -10.45 18.53
N GLN A 353 10.18 -11.48 18.91
CA GLN A 353 10.12 -12.77 18.24
C GLN A 353 8.80 -13.48 18.51
N LYS A 354 8.14 -13.94 17.45
CA LYS A 354 6.91 -14.73 17.56
C LYS A 354 7.27 -16.19 17.81
N GLN A 355 6.63 -16.79 18.82
CA GLN A 355 6.80 -18.21 19.14
C GLN A 355 5.86 -19.05 18.24
N ASN A 356 6.22 -19.19 16.98
CA ASN A 356 5.41 -19.89 15.96
C ASN A 356 6.09 -21.15 15.37
N GLY A 357 7.33 -21.46 15.81
CA GLY A 357 8.18 -22.51 15.22
C GLY A 357 7.49 -23.88 15.19
N GLU A 358 6.93 -24.36 16.31
CA GLU A 358 6.24 -25.66 16.36
C GLU A 358 5.08 -25.77 15.36
N LYS A 359 4.32 -24.69 15.17
CA LYS A 359 3.20 -24.68 14.20
C LYS A 359 3.70 -24.70 12.77
N LEU A 360 4.80 -24.01 12.49
CA LEU A 360 5.43 -24.01 11.18
C LEU A 360 5.99 -25.39 10.86
N ASP A 361 6.64 -26.05 11.82
CA ASP A 361 7.13 -27.43 11.66
C ASP A 361 6.00 -28.42 11.31
N ILE A 362 4.84 -28.28 11.97
CA ILE A 362 3.66 -29.10 11.66
C ILE A 362 3.17 -28.81 10.23
N CYS A 363 3.12 -27.55 9.80
CA CYS A 363 2.73 -27.20 8.43
C CYS A 363 3.71 -27.77 7.39
N GLU A 364 5.01 -27.69 7.66
CA GLU A 364 6.05 -28.21 6.78
C GLU A 364 5.95 -29.74 6.65
N GLN A 365 5.78 -30.43 7.76
CA GLN A 365 5.56 -31.90 7.77
C GLN A 365 4.29 -32.28 7.01
N PHE A 366 3.19 -31.57 7.24
CA PHE A 366 1.90 -31.84 6.57
C PHE A 366 1.97 -31.63 5.05
N LEU A 367 2.77 -30.67 4.58
CA LEU A 367 2.95 -30.36 3.17
C LEU A 367 4.17 -31.02 2.55
N HIS A 368 4.98 -31.74 3.34
CA HIS A 368 6.26 -32.32 2.94
C HIS A 368 7.20 -31.33 2.26
N ILE A 369 7.37 -30.16 2.87
CA ILE A 369 8.21 -29.07 2.36
C ILE A 369 9.38 -28.78 3.29
N ASN A 370 10.48 -28.23 2.72
CA ASN A 370 11.66 -27.78 3.44
C ASN A 370 12.16 -26.47 2.81
N PRO A 371 11.60 -25.31 3.21
CA PRO A 371 11.88 -24.02 2.59
C PRO A 371 13.33 -23.57 2.76
N THR A 372 13.90 -22.98 1.72
CA THR A 372 15.26 -22.44 1.73
C THR A 372 15.43 -21.38 2.81
N LEU A 373 14.47 -20.46 3.00
CA LEU A 373 14.60 -19.40 4.00
C LEU A 373 14.80 -19.97 5.43
N LYS A 374 14.05 -21.03 5.79
CA LYS A 374 14.22 -21.67 7.11
C LYS A 374 15.65 -22.15 7.32
N ARG A 375 16.22 -22.85 6.32
CA ARG A 375 17.58 -23.39 6.39
C ARG A 375 18.61 -22.27 6.55
N LEU A 376 18.48 -21.19 5.76
CA LEU A 376 19.38 -20.03 5.82
C LEU A 376 19.33 -19.27 7.15
N LEU A 377 18.14 -19.21 7.79
CA LEU A 377 18.01 -18.57 9.09
C LEU A 377 18.58 -19.43 10.21
N ALA A 378 18.42 -20.76 10.15
CA ALA A 378 18.99 -21.70 11.13
C ALA A 378 20.53 -21.75 11.10
N GLU A 379 21.15 -21.63 9.91
CA GLU A 379 22.62 -21.60 9.76
C GLU A 379 23.26 -20.40 10.48
N LYS A 380 22.54 -19.27 10.57
CA LYS A 380 22.99 -18.04 11.24
C LYS A 380 22.88 -18.05 12.75
N GLU A 381 22.05 -18.92 13.31
CA GLU A 381 21.95 -19.09 14.78
C GLU A 381 23.12 -19.89 15.35
N VAL A 382 23.96 -20.50 14.51
CA VAL A 382 25.09 -21.36 14.89
C VAL A 382 26.43 -20.63 14.79
N GLU A 383 26.51 -19.49 14.07
CA GLU A 383 27.69 -18.60 14.03
C GLU A 383 27.60 -17.49 15.11
#